data_110d2687ae0c09bf49b123cd8e76d728
#
_entry.id   110d2687ae0c09bf49b123cd8e76d728
#
_cell.length_a   1.000
_cell.length_b   1.000
_cell.length_c   1.000
_cell.angle_alpha   90.00
_cell.angle_beta   90.00
_cell.angle_gamma   90.00
#
_symmetry.space_group_name_H-M   'P 1'
#
loop_
_entity.id
_entity.type
_entity.pdbx_description
1 polymer ?
#
loop_
_entity_poly.entity_id
_entity_poly.type
_entity_poly.pdbx_seq_one_letter_code
_entity_poly.pdbx_strand_id
1 'polypeptide(L)'
;MAGRLLLVFILVATSAFLSVPSLFASKHNAKTIAAAAPAVESHHPKGWRFTMPKGDPVKGKAVFQKFECYYCHEVRGEQFSDPVESAPELSQMGAMHPVEFFTESIMNPNAVVPKAYRESNGKSPMTDFTDKMTVRELIEVSAYIASLRPKGAPKTVNAQGQVVALVPENAEIVLTHGEIKGFMDAMTMGYKVSSPAMLKAVKPGDPVQFTIDTEKRVIIKITKSPTAQQKKP
;
A
#
# COMPACT_ATOMS: atom_id res chain seq x y z
N MET A 1 -61.52 -39.63 36.77
CA MET A 1 -61.16 -40.58 35.74
C MET A 1 -59.66 -40.42 35.47
N ALA A 2 -58.95 -41.49 35.89
CA ALA A 2 -57.62 -41.94 35.62
C ALA A 2 -56.58 -40.92 35.06
N GLY A 3 -55.70 -40.42 36.01
CA GLY A 3 -54.43 -39.83 35.69
C GLY A 3 -53.34 -40.90 35.67
N ARG A 4 -52.57 -40.98 34.57
CA ARG A 4 -51.39 -41.82 34.44
C ARG A 4 -50.13 -41.08 34.91
N LEU A 5 -49.57 -41.56 36.00
CA LEU A 5 -48.29 -41.18 36.55
C LEU A 5 -47.18 -41.78 35.66
N LEU A 6 -46.33 -40.93 35.07
CA LEU A 6 -45.16 -41.39 34.31
C LEU A 6 -43.91 -41.19 35.16
N LEU A 7 -43.35 -42.28 35.65
CA LEU A 7 -42.07 -42.30 36.36
C LEU A 7 -40.92 -42.08 35.37
N VAL A 8 -40.16 -41.00 35.56
CA VAL A 8 -38.90 -40.77 34.81
C VAL A 8 -37.75 -41.31 35.69
N PHE A 9 -37.10 -42.35 35.17
CA PHE A 9 -35.85 -42.87 35.77
C PHE A 9 -34.71 -41.94 35.39
N ILE A 10 -34.10 -41.33 36.40
CA ILE A 10 -32.85 -40.58 36.24
C ILE A 10 -31.70 -41.58 36.35
N LEU A 11 -31.05 -41.83 35.21
CA LEU A 11 -29.81 -42.60 35.16
C LEU A 11 -28.65 -41.66 35.45
N VAL A 12 -28.05 -41.79 36.62
CA VAL A 12 -26.80 -41.08 36.99
C VAL A 12 -25.64 -41.85 36.38
N ALA A 13 -25.09 -41.30 35.31
CA ALA A 13 -23.86 -41.82 34.70
C ALA A 13 -22.66 -41.16 35.40
N THR A 14 -21.97 -41.94 36.23
CA THR A 14 -20.68 -41.55 36.82
C THR A 14 -19.59 -41.61 35.75
N SER A 15 -19.18 -40.47 35.28
CA SER A 15 -18.03 -40.34 34.37
C SER A 15 -16.73 -40.41 35.17
N ALA A 16 -16.03 -41.52 35.01
CA ALA A 16 -14.67 -41.68 35.52
C ALA A 16 -13.73 -40.78 34.70
N PHE A 17 -13.14 -39.76 35.31
CA PHE A 17 -12.05 -38.96 34.75
C PHE A 17 -10.80 -39.82 34.65
N LEU A 18 -10.50 -40.30 33.45
CA LEU A 18 -9.20 -40.86 33.11
C LEU A 18 -8.24 -39.69 32.85
N SER A 19 -7.35 -39.48 33.83
CA SER A 19 -6.22 -38.57 33.70
C SER A 19 -5.25 -39.10 32.65
N VAL A 20 -5.20 -38.46 31.44
CA VAL A 20 -4.17 -38.72 30.46
C VAL A 20 -2.95 -37.88 30.80
N PRO A 21 -1.77 -38.47 31.06
CA PRO A 21 -0.57 -37.69 31.27
C PRO A 21 -0.15 -36.99 29.97
N SER A 22 -0.02 -35.66 30.02
CA SER A 22 0.54 -34.83 28.96
C SER A 22 2.02 -35.09 28.81
N LEU A 23 2.37 -36.09 28.01
CA LEU A 23 3.74 -36.35 27.57
C LEU A 23 3.77 -36.07 26.07
N PHE A 24 4.00 -34.81 25.68
CA PHE A 24 4.64 -34.39 24.46
C PHE A 24 4.79 -32.86 24.44
N ALA A 25 5.58 -32.34 25.38
CA ALA A 25 6.18 -31.03 25.16
C ALA A 25 7.37 -31.21 24.19
N SER A 26 7.07 -31.30 22.91
CA SER A 26 8.11 -31.21 21.89
C SER A 26 8.64 -29.78 21.91
N LYS A 27 9.81 -29.60 22.50
CA LYS A 27 10.61 -28.39 22.36
C LYS A 27 11.04 -28.30 20.90
N HIS A 28 10.19 -27.79 20.04
CA HIS A 28 10.60 -27.41 18.69
C HIS A 28 11.52 -26.20 18.83
N ASN A 29 12.78 -26.52 18.66
CA ASN A 29 13.88 -25.58 18.62
C ASN A 29 13.65 -24.65 17.42
N ALA A 30 13.14 -23.44 17.67
CA ALA A 30 12.82 -22.41 16.67
C ALA A 30 14.09 -21.85 15.98
N LYS A 31 15.14 -22.64 15.86
CA LYS A 31 16.46 -22.23 15.35
C LYS A 31 16.82 -22.82 13.98
N THR A 32 15.88 -23.45 13.29
CA THR A 32 16.21 -24.18 12.06
C THR A 32 15.23 -23.93 10.89
N ILE A 33 14.67 -22.73 10.76
CA ILE A 33 13.98 -22.35 9.52
C ILE A 33 14.48 -20.96 9.09
N ALA A 34 15.77 -20.85 8.92
CA ALA A 34 16.37 -19.83 8.08
C ALA A 34 17.35 -20.55 7.15
N ALA A 35 16.90 -21.60 6.49
CA ALA A 35 17.50 -22.00 5.23
C ALA A 35 17.13 -20.87 4.26
N ALA A 36 18.07 -19.93 4.07
CA ALA A 36 17.99 -18.96 3.00
C ALA A 36 17.65 -19.75 1.73
N ALA A 37 16.51 -19.44 1.11
CA ALA A 37 16.23 -19.92 -0.23
C ALA A 37 17.49 -19.67 -1.06
N PRO A 38 17.95 -20.63 -1.90
CA PRO A 38 19.13 -20.43 -2.71
C PRO A 38 18.96 -19.12 -3.44
N ALA A 39 19.92 -18.20 -3.28
CA ALA A 39 19.92 -16.95 -3.99
C ALA A 39 19.80 -17.30 -5.47
N VAL A 40 18.69 -16.98 -6.09
CA VAL A 40 18.52 -17.13 -7.54
C VAL A 40 19.58 -16.22 -8.14
N GLU A 41 20.61 -16.82 -8.74
CA GLU A 41 21.68 -16.11 -9.38
C GLU A 41 21.04 -15.26 -10.48
N SER A 42 20.99 -13.94 -10.27
CA SER A 42 20.34 -13.05 -11.21
C SER A 42 21.21 -12.97 -12.47
N HIS A 43 20.72 -13.49 -13.58
CA HIS A 43 21.39 -13.41 -14.89
C HIS A 43 21.34 -11.98 -15.48
N HIS A 44 20.93 -10.99 -14.69
CA HIS A 44 20.92 -9.60 -15.10
C HIS A 44 22.30 -8.95 -14.97
N PRO A 45 22.68 -8.06 -15.87
CA PRO A 45 23.90 -7.27 -15.72
C PRO A 45 23.89 -6.55 -14.36
N LYS A 46 25.05 -6.47 -13.71
CA LYS A 46 25.19 -5.80 -12.42
C LYS A 46 24.69 -4.36 -12.51
N GLY A 47 23.74 -4.00 -11.64
CA GLY A 47 23.12 -2.66 -11.65
C GLY A 47 21.93 -2.50 -12.60
N TRP A 48 21.53 -3.56 -13.33
CA TRP A 48 20.32 -3.50 -14.14
C TRP A 48 19.08 -3.30 -13.28
N ARG A 49 18.24 -2.37 -13.67
CA ARG A 49 16.92 -2.12 -13.09
C ARG A 49 15.93 -1.80 -14.22
N PHE A 50 14.73 -2.31 -14.10
CA PHE A 50 13.66 -1.83 -14.96
C PHE A 50 13.38 -0.36 -14.64
N THR A 51 13.34 0.47 -15.67
CA THR A 51 13.00 1.89 -15.55
C THR A 51 11.94 2.20 -16.59
N MET A 52 10.82 2.76 -16.15
CA MET A 52 9.79 3.21 -17.05
C MET A 52 10.33 4.33 -17.95
N PRO A 53 10.13 4.24 -19.28
CA PRO A 53 10.44 5.35 -20.16
C PRO A 53 9.66 6.60 -19.74
N LYS A 54 10.26 7.77 -19.95
CA LYS A 54 9.59 9.05 -19.68
C LYS A 54 8.45 9.26 -20.64
N GLY A 55 7.23 9.41 -20.13
CA GLY A 55 6.04 9.77 -20.91
C GLY A 55 5.83 11.30 -20.93
N ASP A 56 4.96 11.73 -21.83
CA ASP A 56 4.50 13.12 -21.96
C ASP A 56 3.10 13.24 -21.32
N PRO A 57 2.94 13.99 -20.21
CA PRO A 57 1.63 14.13 -19.56
C PRO A 57 0.57 14.80 -20.44
N VAL A 58 0.96 15.65 -21.39
CA VAL A 58 0.00 16.31 -22.30
C VAL A 58 -0.60 15.29 -23.26
N LYS A 59 0.25 14.44 -23.85
CA LYS A 59 -0.22 13.31 -24.67
C LYS A 59 -0.99 12.29 -23.85
N GLY A 60 -0.55 12.06 -22.61
CA GLY A 60 -1.22 11.16 -21.69
C GLY A 60 -2.64 11.59 -21.35
N LYS A 61 -2.90 12.90 -21.22
CA LYS A 61 -4.26 13.44 -21.10
C LYS A 61 -5.14 13.09 -22.28
N ALA A 62 -4.62 13.19 -23.51
CA ALA A 62 -5.34 12.79 -24.71
C ALA A 62 -5.62 11.27 -24.76
N VAL A 63 -4.69 10.46 -24.26
CA VAL A 63 -4.89 9.00 -24.10
C VAL A 63 -5.95 8.71 -23.04
N PHE A 64 -5.94 9.40 -21.90
CA PHE A 64 -6.94 9.30 -20.86
C PHE A 64 -8.35 9.59 -21.37
N GLN A 65 -8.48 10.60 -22.26
CA GLN A 65 -9.72 10.91 -22.95
C GLN A 65 -10.11 9.84 -23.99
N LYS A 66 -9.14 9.38 -24.78
CA LYS A 66 -9.36 8.37 -25.83
C LYS A 66 -9.95 7.06 -25.27
N PHE A 67 -9.48 6.64 -24.10
CA PHE A 67 -9.93 5.42 -23.44
C PHE A 67 -11.02 5.66 -22.41
N GLU A 68 -11.57 6.87 -22.36
CA GLU A 68 -12.71 7.26 -21.51
C GLU A 68 -12.49 6.95 -20.02
N CYS A 69 -11.23 7.05 -19.54
CA CYS A 69 -10.89 6.76 -18.14
C CYS A 69 -11.69 7.63 -17.16
N TYR A 70 -12.06 8.85 -17.59
CA TYR A 70 -12.89 9.79 -16.84
C TYR A 70 -14.32 9.28 -16.60
N TYR A 71 -14.77 8.27 -17.36
CA TYR A 71 -16.10 7.67 -17.16
C TYR A 71 -16.25 7.05 -15.76
N CYS A 72 -15.16 6.55 -15.21
CA CYS A 72 -15.09 5.97 -13.87
C CYS A 72 -14.28 6.82 -12.89
N HIS A 73 -13.23 7.52 -13.36
CA HIS A 73 -12.27 8.22 -12.51
C HIS A 73 -12.47 9.74 -12.55
N GLU A 74 -12.82 10.32 -11.42
CA GLU A 74 -12.84 11.78 -11.24
C GLU A 74 -11.43 12.35 -11.29
N VAL A 75 -11.26 13.47 -12.03
CA VAL A 75 -10.06 14.32 -12.00
C VAL A 75 -10.49 15.77 -11.79
N ARG A 76 -10.49 16.21 -10.56
CA ARG A 76 -10.96 17.57 -10.19
C ARG A 76 -10.13 18.65 -10.84
N GLY A 77 -10.84 19.63 -11.38
CA GLY A 77 -10.24 20.77 -12.05
C GLY A 77 -9.80 20.52 -13.48
N GLU A 78 -10.09 19.35 -14.02
CA GLU A 78 -10.11 19.04 -15.44
C GLU A 78 -11.53 19.18 -15.99
N GLN A 79 -11.64 19.42 -17.31
CA GLN A 79 -12.95 19.57 -17.98
C GLN A 79 -13.38 18.22 -18.58
N PHE A 80 -13.49 17.21 -17.71
CA PHE A 80 -14.13 15.95 -18.07
C PHE A 80 -15.59 15.96 -17.61
N SER A 81 -16.42 15.07 -18.16
CA SER A 81 -17.74 14.80 -17.62
C SER A 81 -17.63 14.17 -16.22
N ASP A 82 -18.65 14.37 -15.41
CA ASP A 82 -18.72 13.69 -14.12
C ASP A 82 -18.71 12.16 -14.31
N PRO A 83 -17.99 11.43 -13.45
CA PRO A 83 -17.95 9.98 -13.53
C PRO A 83 -19.32 9.36 -13.30
N VAL A 84 -19.63 8.33 -14.07
CA VAL A 84 -20.90 7.58 -14.00
C VAL A 84 -20.76 6.36 -13.08
N GLU A 85 -19.53 5.87 -12.92
CA GLU A 85 -19.18 4.72 -12.09
C GLU A 85 -18.23 5.11 -10.95
N SER A 86 -18.24 4.32 -9.88
CA SER A 86 -17.42 4.59 -8.72
C SER A 86 -16.03 3.95 -8.88
N ALA A 87 -15.01 4.80 -8.96
CA ALA A 87 -13.60 4.41 -8.95
C ALA A 87 -12.78 5.40 -8.11
N PRO A 88 -11.50 5.09 -7.79
CA PRO A 88 -10.65 6.04 -7.08
C PRO A 88 -10.53 7.38 -7.81
N GLU A 89 -10.67 8.46 -7.06
CA GLU A 89 -10.43 9.82 -7.52
C GLU A 89 -8.92 10.00 -7.77
N LEU A 90 -8.53 10.62 -8.91
CA LEU A 90 -7.14 10.64 -9.36
C LEU A 90 -6.42 11.98 -9.20
N SER A 91 -7.10 13.06 -8.84
CA SER A 91 -6.52 14.43 -8.83
C SER A 91 -5.24 14.58 -8.00
N GLN A 92 -5.03 13.72 -7.02
CA GLN A 92 -3.89 13.77 -6.12
C GLN A 92 -3.00 12.52 -6.19
N MET A 93 -3.39 11.53 -6.97
CA MET A 93 -2.74 10.22 -6.99
C MET A 93 -1.27 10.30 -7.41
N GLY A 94 -0.92 11.23 -8.30
CA GLY A 94 0.48 11.46 -8.68
C GLY A 94 1.37 11.96 -7.54
N ALA A 95 0.81 12.50 -6.46
CA ALA A 95 1.55 12.82 -5.25
C ALA A 95 1.78 11.58 -4.36
N MET A 96 0.92 10.57 -4.45
CA MET A 96 0.88 9.42 -3.55
C MET A 96 1.63 8.20 -4.11
N HIS A 97 1.58 7.98 -5.43
CA HIS A 97 2.11 6.76 -6.06
C HIS A 97 3.13 7.05 -7.16
N PRO A 98 4.11 6.16 -7.38
CA PRO A 98 5.04 6.24 -8.51
C PRO A 98 4.34 5.89 -9.83
N VAL A 99 4.94 6.28 -10.95
CA VAL A 99 4.39 6.03 -12.29
C VAL A 99 4.19 4.53 -12.56
N GLU A 100 5.05 3.70 -12.02
CA GLU A 100 4.99 2.24 -12.12
C GLU A 100 3.70 1.67 -11.51
N PHE A 101 3.23 2.26 -10.41
CA PHE A 101 1.97 1.86 -9.78
C PHE A 101 0.77 2.05 -10.71
N PHE A 102 0.71 3.19 -11.42
CA PHE A 102 -0.37 3.44 -12.38
C PHE A 102 -0.27 2.51 -13.59
N THR A 103 0.96 2.27 -14.06
CA THR A 103 1.21 1.34 -15.15
C THR A 103 0.73 -0.06 -14.80
N GLU A 104 1.09 -0.57 -13.61
CA GLU A 104 0.63 -1.88 -13.13
C GLU A 104 -0.90 -1.91 -13.01
N SER A 105 -1.51 -0.89 -12.40
CA SER A 105 -2.96 -0.84 -12.21
C SER A 105 -3.75 -0.85 -13.52
N ILE A 106 -3.21 -0.27 -14.60
CA ILE A 106 -3.82 -0.28 -15.92
C ILE A 106 -3.64 -1.63 -16.61
N MET A 107 -2.46 -2.24 -16.52
CA MET A 107 -2.15 -3.53 -17.15
C MET A 107 -2.73 -4.72 -16.39
N ASN A 108 -2.79 -4.63 -15.08
CA ASN A 108 -3.28 -5.69 -14.21
C ASN A 108 -4.16 -5.10 -13.10
N PRO A 109 -5.40 -4.71 -13.42
CA PRO A 109 -6.29 -4.07 -12.47
C PRO A 109 -6.65 -4.94 -11.25
N ASN A 110 -6.32 -6.23 -11.31
CA ASN A 110 -6.51 -7.18 -10.21
C ASN A 110 -5.26 -7.37 -9.34
N ALA A 111 -4.11 -6.74 -9.65
CA ALA A 111 -2.89 -6.86 -8.84
C ALA A 111 -3.13 -6.39 -7.40
N VAL A 112 -3.74 -5.21 -7.25
CA VAL A 112 -4.11 -4.64 -5.95
C VAL A 112 -5.48 -3.96 -6.06
N VAL A 113 -6.51 -4.57 -5.47
CA VAL A 113 -7.87 -4.01 -5.48
C VAL A 113 -8.23 -3.53 -4.08
N PRO A 114 -8.38 -2.22 -3.84
CA PRO A 114 -8.85 -1.71 -2.56
C PRO A 114 -10.25 -2.25 -2.23
N LYS A 115 -10.47 -2.60 -0.96
CA LYS A 115 -11.73 -3.23 -0.53
C LYS A 115 -12.98 -2.44 -0.94
N ALA A 116 -12.90 -1.11 -0.94
CA ALA A 116 -14.01 -0.22 -1.28
C ALA A 116 -14.45 -0.29 -2.76
N TYR A 117 -13.55 -0.74 -3.64
CA TYR A 117 -13.77 -0.81 -5.10
C TYR A 117 -13.78 -2.24 -5.63
N ARG A 118 -13.91 -3.22 -4.74
CA ARG A 118 -13.87 -4.64 -5.09
C ARG A 118 -15.30 -5.14 -5.34
N GLU A 119 -15.52 -5.79 -6.47
CA GLU A 119 -16.76 -6.48 -6.76
C GLU A 119 -17.00 -7.66 -5.80
N SER A 120 -18.22 -8.22 -5.82
CA SER A 120 -18.59 -9.38 -4.99
C SER A 120 -17.72 -10.62 -5.24
N ASN A 121 -17.17 -10.77 -6.44
CA ASN A 121 -16.24 -11.84 -6.83
C ASN A 121 -14.78 -11.58 -6.38
N GLY A 122 -14.53 -10.45 -5.73
CA GLY A 122 -13.21 -10.02 -5.26
C GLY A 122 -12.33 -9.33 -6.30
N LYS A 123 -12.82 -9.14 -7.53
CA LYS A 123 -12.09 -8.53 -8.64
C LYS A 123 -12.30 -7.02 -8.74
N SER A 124 -11.45 -6.39 -9.51
CA SER A 124 -11.60 -4.99 -9.92
C SER A 124 -12.66 -4.85 -11.00
N PRO A 125 -13.56 -3.86 -10.94
CA PRO A 125 -14.46 -3.50 -12.04
C PRO A 125 -13.73 -2.82 -13.20
N MET A 126 -12.48 -2.39 -13.01
CA MET A 126 -11.71 -1.68 -14.04
C MET A 126 -11.50 -2.58 -15.26
N THR A 127 -11.72 -2.01 -16.43
CA THR A 127 -11.50 -2.67 -17.72
C THR A 127 -10.05 -3.14 -17.85
N ASP A 128 -9.85 -4.33 -18.42
CA ASP A 128 -8.53 -4.79 -18.87
C ASP A 128 -8.16 -4.11 -20.18
N PHE A 129 -7.03 -3.40 -20.18
CA PHE A 129 -6.52 -2.66 -21.33
C PHE A 129 -5.36 -3.34 -22.04
N THR A 130 -4.97 -4.55 -21.64
CA THR A 130 -3.78 -5.26 -22.14
C THR A 130 -3.76 -5.38 -23.66
N ASP A 131 -4.90 -5.71 -24.28
CA ASP A 131 -5.03 -5.88 -25.73
C ASP A 131 -5.61 -4.63 -26.44
N LYS A 132 -5.86 -3.54 -25.72
CA LYS A 132 -6.55 -2.35 -26.23
C LYS A 132 -5.62 -1.16 -26.39
N MET A 133 -4.57 -1.11 -25.61
CA MET A 133 -3.66 0.04 -25.48
C MET A 133 -2.27 -0.33 -25.95
N THR A 134 -1.66 0.53 -26.75
CA THR A 134 -0.25 0.36 -27.11
C THR A 134 0.66 0.67 -25.92
N VAL A 135 1.87 0.11 -25.92
CA VAL A 135 2.88 0.41 -24.90
C VAL A 135 3.16 1.92 -24.80
N ARG A 136 3.15 2.64 -25.93
CA ARG A 136 3.32 4.09 -25.94
C ARG A 136 2.19 4.80 -25.21
N GLU A 137 0.96 4.45 -25.48
CA GLU A 137 -0.20 5.03 -24.81
C GLU A 137 -0.21 4.73 -23.32
N LEU A 138 0.18 3.51 -22.92
CA LEU A 138 0.33 3.15 -21.52
C LEU A 138 1.36 4.05 -20.79
N ILE A 139 2.53 4.28 -21.42
CA ILE A 139 3.55 5.17 -20.87
C ILE A 139 3.03 6.60 -20.74
N GLU A 140 2.35 7.12 -21.77
CA GLU A 140 1.83 8.49 -21.78
C GLU A 140 0.71 8.68 -20.72
N VAL A 141 -0.28 7.77 -20.65
CA VAL A 141 -1.37 7.90 -19.68
C VAL A 141 -0.89 7.72 -18.25
N SER A 142 0.05 6.81 -18.00
CA SER A 142 0.67 6.65 -16.69
C SER A 142 1.42 7.93 -16.26
N ALA A 143 2.11 8.58 -17.22
CA ALA A 143 2.78 9.86 -16.97
C ALA A 143 1.78 10.98 -16.66
N TYR A 144 0.62 11.02 -17.34
CA TYR A 144 -0.44 11.97 -17.04
C TYR A 144 -0.97 11.78 -15.61
N ILE A 145 -1.37 10.58 -15.25
CA ILE A 145 -1.87 10.30 -13.90
C ILE A 145 -0.81 10.62 -12.84
N ALA A 146 0.45 10.25 -13.08
CA ALA A 146 1.56 10.58 -12.20
C ALA A 146 1.84 12.08 -12.08
N SER A 147 1.38 12.89 -13.04
CA SER A 147 1.49 14.36 -13.02
C SER A 147 0.37 15.04 -12.21
N LEU A 148 -0.73 14.33 -11.94
CA LEU A 148 -1.89 14.87 -11.22
C LEU A 148 -1.52 15.13 -9.75
N ARG A 149 -1.58 16.40 -9.38
CA ARG A 149 -1.22 16.87 -8.04
C ARG A 149 -2.17 17.97 -7.60
N PRO A 150 -2.34 18.20 -6.28
CA PRO A 150 -3.10 19.33 -5.79
C PRO A 150 -2.61 20.63 -6.41
N LYS A 151 -3.51 21.43 -6.96
CA LYS A 151 -3.15 22.76 -7.47
C LYS A 151 -2.62 23.60 -6.33
N GLY A 152 -1.44 24.19 -6.49
CA GLY A 152 -0.78 24.98 -5.44
C GLY A 152 -0.15 24.15 -4.33
N ALA A 153 0.01 22.84 -4.48
CA ALA A 153 0.74 22.02 -3.53
C ALA A 153 2.15 22.61 -3.29
N PRO A 154 2.57 22.78 -2.04
CA PRO A 154 3.90 23.30 -1.75
C PRO A 154 4.97 22.32 -2.27
N LYS A 155 6.10 22.85 -2.74
CA LYS A 155 7.23 22.02 -3.23
C LYS A 155 7.80 21.10 -2.15
N THR A 156 7.61 21.46 -0.90
CA THR A 156 8.01 20.64 0.25
C THR A 156 6.93 20.66 1.31
N VAL A 157 6.74 19.54 1.99
CA VAL A 157 5.85 19.42 3.15
C VAL A 157 6.59 18.84 4.33
N ASN A 158 6.26 19.35 5.54
CA ASN A 158 6.76 18.80 6.78
C ASN A 158 5.71 17.88 7.39
N ALA A 159 6.15 16.75 7.88
CA ALA A 159 5.29 15.76 8.49
C ALA A 159 5.94 15.13 9.73
N GLN A 160 5.11 14.43 10.49
CA GLN A 160 5.53 13.63 11.65
C GLN A 160 5.05 12.21 11.47
N GLY A 161 5.82 11.27 11.98
CA GLY A 161 5.46 9.87 11.88
C GLY A 161 6.33 8.98 12.76
N GLN A 162 6.17 7.68 12.58
CA GLN A 162 6.97 6.66 13.24
C GLN A 162 7.64 5.78 12.19
N VAL A 163 8.90 5.47 12.43
CA VAL A 163 9.64 4.52 11.57
C VAL A 163 9.12 3.11 11.79
N VAL A 164 8.66 2.47 10.72
CA VAL A 164 8.21 1.07 10.72
C VAL A 164 9.35 0.16 10.32
N ALA A 165 10.03 0.48 9.22
CA ALA A 165 11.13 -0.32 8.69
C ALA A 165 12.15 0.54 7.93
N LEU A 166 13.34 0.02 7.78
CA LEU A 166 14.39 0.57 6.92
C LEU A 166 14.72 -0.47 5.84
N VAL A 167 14.87 -0.02 4.59
CA VAL A 167 15.23 -0.85 3.43
C VAL A 167 16.46 -0.22 2.77
N PRO A 168 17.66 -0.40 3.38
CA PRO A 168 18.88 0.30 2.96
C PRO A 168 19.30 0.03 1.54
N GLU A 169 19.08 -1.19 1.04
CA GLU A 169 19.36 -1.62 -0.34
C GLU A 169 18.60 -0.81 -1.38
N ASN A 170 17.44 -0.26 -0.99
CA ASN A 170 16.60 0.57 -1.84
C ASN A 170 16.69 2.06 -1.53
N ALA A 171 17.52 2.46 -0.56
CA ALA A 171 17.54 3.80 0.00
C ALA A 171 16.13 4.26 0.41
N GLU A 172 15.40 3.41 1.16
CA GLU A 172 13.99 3.58 1.47
C GLU A 172 13.73 3.42 2.97
N ILE A 173 12.77 4.19 3.46
CA ILE A 173 12.25 4.14 4.83
C ILE A 173 10.73 3.96 4.78
N VAL A 174 10.20 3.03 5.56
CA VAL A 174 8.77 2.86 5.75
C VAL A 174 8.34 3.64 6.98
N LEU A 175 7.38 4.54 6.80
CA LEU A 175 6.84 5.41 7.85
C LEU A 175 5.33 5.24 7.96
N THR A 176 4.83 5.22 9.20
CA THR A 176 3.42 5.52 9.49
C THR A 176 3.33 7.00 9.83
N HIS A 177 2.44 7.74 9.19
CA HIS A 177 2.22 9.16 9.44
C HIS A 177 0.73 9.50 9.50
N GLY A 178 0.40 10.60 10.17
CA GLY A 178 -0.93 11.20 10.11
C GLY A 178 -1.19 11.90 8.78
N GLU A 179 -2.36 12.53 8.66
CA GLU A 179 -2.68 13.39 7.52
C GLU A 179 -1.60 14.46 7.32
N ILE A 180 -1.12 14.59 6.09
CA ILE A 180 -0.23 15.67 5.64
C ILE A 180 -1.10 16.63 4.84
N LYS A 181 -1.60 17.69 5.49
CA LYS A 181 -2.58 18.60 4.93
C LYS A 181 -2.22 19.10 3.54
N GLY A 182 -3.13 18.93 2.60
CA GLY A 182 -2.97 19.34 1.20
C GLY A 182 -1.99 18.48 0.41
N PHE A 183 -1.57 17.32 0.93
CA PHE A 183 -0.66 16.43 0.25
C PHE A 183 -1.12 14.96 0.28
N MET A 184 -1.39 14.36 1.44
CA MET A 184 -1.89 12.98 1.53
C MET A 184 -2.54 12.66 2.87
N ASP A 185 -3.39 11.65 2.88
CA ASP A 185 -4.07 11.14 4.07
C ASP A 185 -3.13 10.37 5.01
N ALA A 186 -3.62 10.06 6.21
CA ALA A 186 -2.91 9.24 7.17
C ALA A 186 -2.71 7.82 6.63
N MET A 187 -1.46 7.35 6.56
CA MET A 187 -1.15 6.02 6.04
C MET A 187 0.22 5.50 6.48
N THR A 188 0.49 4.25 6.11
CA THR A 188 1.83 3.65 6.21
C THR A 188 2.35 3.38 4.82
N MET A 189 3.50 3.96 4.45
CA MET A 189 4.09 3.74 3.13
C MET A 189 5.61 3.89 3.13
N GLY A 190 6.25 3.38 2.07
CA GLY A 190 7.67 3.53 1.81
C GLY A 190 8.00 4.85 1.13
N TYR A 191 9.07 5.50 1.57
CA TYR A 191 9.62 6.73 0.99
C TYR A 191 11.08 6.52 0.62
N LYS A 192 11.47 6.94 -0.57
CA LYS A 192 12.88 7.10 -0.88
C LYS A 192 13.48 8.22 -0.05
N VAL A 193 14.75 8.09 0.33
CA VAL A 193 15.51 9.15 0.98
C VAL A 193 16.51 9.77 0.01
N SER A 194 16.71 11.07 0.08
CA SER A 194 17.66 11.79 -0.79
C SER A 194 19.13 11.40 -0.54
N SER A 195 19.42 10.82 0.63
CA SER A 195 20.72 10.28 0.97
C SER A 195 20.59 9.04 1.85
N PRO A 196 21.23 7.91 1.51
CA PRO A 196 21.28 6.72 2.34
C PRO A 196 21.80 6.96 3.76
N ALA A 197 22.58 8.03 3.97
CA ALA A 197 23.08 8.42 5.29
C ALA A 197 21.94 8.77 6.27
N MET A 198 20.77 9.20 5.75
CA MET A 198 19.61 9.51 6.59
C MET A 198 19.06 8.28 7.31
N LEU A 199 19.18 7.10 6.72
CA LEU A 199 18.74 5.84 7.31
C LEU A 199 19.57 5.46 8.55
N LYS A 200 20.81 5.94 8.63
CA LYS A 200 21.71 5.68 9.79
C LYS A 200 21.31 6.49 11.02
N ALA A 201 20.54 7.57 10.83
CA ALA A 201 20.17 8.49 11.92
C ALA A 201 18.93 8.01 12.70
N VAL A 202 18.21 7.02 12.19
CA VAL A 202 16.92 6.55 12.72
C VAL A 202 16.87 5.02 12.77
N LYS A 203 15.95 4.47 13.55
CA LYS A 203 15.70 3.03 13.66
C LYS A 203 14.20 2.74 13.73
N PRO A 204 13.74 1.51 13.44
CA PRO A 204 12.35 1.12 13.65
C PRO A 204 11.87 1.46 15.06
N GLY A 205 10.66 2.02 15.15
CA GLY A 205 10.06 2.50 16.38
C GLY A 205 10.35 3.97 16.72
N ASP A 206 11.34 4.61 16.10
CA ASP A 206 11.64 6.02 16.39
C ASP A 206 10.52 6.95 15.90
N PRO A 207 10.03 7.87 16.74
CA PRO A 207 9.22 8.98 16.29
C PRO A 207 10.10 10.00 15.54
N VAL A 208 9.64 10.46 14.39
CA VAL A 208 10.41 11.32 13.51
C VAL A 208 9.61 12.51 12.99
N GLN A 209 10.32 13.62 12.74
CA GLN A 209 9.88 14.71 11.89
C GLN A 209 10.64 14.60 10.56
N PHE A 210 9.94 14.79 9.46
CA PHE A 210 10.56 14.68 8.14
C PHE A 210 9.98 15.69 7.16
N THR A 211 10.77 16.03 6.15
CA THR A 211 10.39 16.91 5.05
C THR A 211 10.41 16.13 3.75
N ILE A 212 9.32 16.17 3.00
CA ILE A 212 9.19 15.55 1.69
C ILE A 212 9.32 16.59 0.60
N ASP A 213 10.16 16.35 -0.40
CA ASP A 213 10.06 16.97 -1.72
C ASP A 213 8.85 16.38 -2.43
N THR A 214 7.81 17.17 -2.65
CA THR A 214 6.53 16.68 -3.17
C THR A 214 6.59 16.33 -4.66
N GLU A 215 7.51 16.92 -5.42
CA GLU A 215 7.69 16.61 -6.84
C GLU A 215 8.42 15.27 -7.03
N LYS A 216 9.51 15.07 -6.27
CA LYS A 216 10.34 13.87 -6.35
C LYS A 216 9.82 12.73 -5.46
N ARG A 217 8.94 13.03 -4.52
CA ARG A 217 8.43 12.10 -3.49
C ARG A 217 9.56 11.46 -2.68
N VAL A 218 10.52 12.27 -2.30
CA VAL A 218 11.73 11.87 -1.60
C VAL A 218 11.82 12.62 -0.29
N ILE A 219 12.15 11.92 0.79
CA ILE A 219 12.49 12.57 2.05
C ILE A 219 13.84 13.25 1.90
N ILE A 220 13.83 14.58 2.05
CA ILE A 220 15.03 15.42 1.95
C ILE A 220 15.61 15.80 3.31
N LYS A 221 14.84 15.61 4.39
CA LYS A 221 15.27 15.83 5.77
C LYS A 221 14.51 14.88 6.69
N ILE A 222 15.20 14.29 7.66
CA ILE A 222 14.60 13.51 8.73
C ILE A 222 15.35 13.73 10.03
N THR A 223 14.62 13.88 11.13
CA THR A 223 15.17 14.04 12.48
C THR A 223 14.30 13.27 13.47
N LYS A 224 14.90 12.72 14.52
CA LYS A 224 14.12 12.14 15.62
C LYS A 224 13.32 13.25 16.31
N SER A 225 12.04 13.00 16.52
CA SER A 225 11.24 13.83 17.41
C SER A 225 11.65 13.55 18.84
N PRO A 226 11.71 14.57 19.73
CA PRO A 226 11.75 14.30 21.16
C PRO A 226 10.54 13.43 21.50
N THR A 227 10.76 12.31 22.19
CA THR A 227 9.68 11.45 22.67
C THR A 227 8.75 12.33 23.50
N ALA A 228 7.55 12.60 23.01
CA ALA A 228 6.52 13.16 23.87
C ALA A 228 6.34 12.17 25.01
N GLN A 229 6.79 12.52 26.20
CA GLN A 229 6.51 11.73 27.39
C GLN A 229 5.01 11.49 27.41
N GLN A 230 4.63 10.22 27.32
CA GLN A 230 3.25 9.81 27.51
C GLN A 230 2.81 10.41 28.85
N LYS A 231 1.95 11.43 28.77
CA LYS A 231 1.27 11.96 29.93
C LYS A 231 0.40 10.80 30.43
N LYS A 232 0.89 10.09 31.44
CA LYS A 232 0.17 9.02 32.12
C LYS A 232 -1.16 9.58 32.63
N PRO A 233 -2.30 8.90 32.39
CA PRO A 233 -3.61 9.32 32.88
C PRO A 233 -3.66 9.42 34.40
#